data_05ef246b909e76121193beaf247fcfa8
#
_entry.id   05ef246b909e76121193beaf247fcfa8
#
_cell.length_a   1.000
_cell.length_b   1.000
_cell.length_c   1.000
_cell.angle_alpha   90.00
_cell.angle_beta   90.00
_cell.angle_gamma   90.00
#
_symmetry.space_group_name_H-M   'P 1'
#
loop_
_entity.id
_entity.type
_entity.pdbx_description
1 polymer ?
#
loop_
_entity_poly.entity_id
_entity_poly.type
_entity_poly.pdbx_seq_one_letter_code
_entity_poly.pdbx_strand_id
1 'polypeptide(L)'
;MTGFALEKWRSSAVRPERQAGRCRQGVALFDFSFMSVVRVSGAGSAALISDYVQRDISKMSVGGIRYCLHADPEHRVRSDLTVWKLDDGVFEVMSGEAADVKSLVAQSTGRATVEDISARTAIFAVQGPLSLARILPACEERSLERLRYFSFCDVKIHGVSARIGRLGYTGERGFELVVDIDDGQYLWEALSQNIEVAGFATADVLRIEAGFSLFCNEFSVGATAKELGMSRFLDSTVEGSGDSMALVCFSATAKQKPVLWQRPPDATANLRQGELLATSACFSPLAGSVLGLGYVVPQAIDAMSSLVDPLGCFEDITIRSRPFFDPEKKSVLGGWDPQLNPMAST
;
A
#
# COMPACT_ATOMS: atom_id res chain seq x y z
N MET A 1 5.52 21.92 7.33
CA MET A 1 4.61 21.59 6.19
C MET A 1 5.49 21.54 4.97
N THR A 2 5.85 20.36 4.56
CA THR A 2 6.64 20.12 3.35
C THR A 2 5.79 20.50 2.14
N GLY A 3 6.33 21.34 1.26
CA GLY A 3 5.61 21.96 0.15
C GLY A 3 5.28 21.02 -1.03
N PHE A 4 5.28 19.71 -0.84
CA PHE A 4 4.66 18.75 -1.74
C PHE A 4 3.16 18.72 -1.38
N ALA A 5 2.41 19.67 -1.95
CA ALA A 5 1.03 19.83 -1.60
C ALA A 5 0.22 18.62 -2.06
N LEU A 6 -0.35 17.87 -1.10
CA LEU A 6 -1.43 16.89 -1.31
C LEU A 6 -2.52 17.40 -2.29
N GLU A 7 -2.70 18.70 -2.41
CA GLU A 7 -3.61 19.35 -3.36
C GLU A 7 -3.20 19.21 -4.82
N LYS A 8 -1.89 19.32 -5.14
CA LYS A 8 -1.37 19.01 -6.50
C LYS A 8 -1.57 17.53 -6.86
N TRP A 9 -1.58 16.70 -5.87
CA TRP A 9 -1.72 15.27 -5.96
C TRP A 9 -3.16 14.81 -6.25
N ARG A 10 -4.17 15.57 -5.76
CA ARG A 10 -5.59 15.32 -6.01
C ARG A 10 -6.08 15.82 -7.36
N SER A 11 -5.36 16.72 -8.01
CA SER A 11 -5.79 17.42 -9.22
C SER A 11 -5.02 17.06 -10.49
N SER A 12 -4.74 15.77 -10.74
CA SER A 12 -4.25 15.39 -12.08
C SER A 12 -5.39 15.59 -13.08
N ALA A 13 -5.12 16.37 -14.13
CA ALA A 13 -6.06 16.62 -15.23
C ALA A 13 -6.34 15.37 -16.10
N VAL A 14 -5.60 14.29 -15.86
CA VAL A 14 -5.74 13.00 -16.56
C VAL A 14 -6.65 12.09 -15.74
N ARG A 15 -7.57 11.41 -16.41
CA ARG A 15 -8.47 10.44 -15.76
C ARG A 15 -7.69 9.33 -15.08
N PRO A 16 -7.91 9.08 -13.77
CA PRO A 16 -7.17 8.08 -13.00
C PRO A 16 -7.21 6.68 -13.61
N GLU A 17 -8.35 6.28 -14.18
CA GLU A 17 -8.51 4.99 -14.81
C GLU A 17 -7.62 4.82 -16.06
N ARG A 18 -7.36 5.90 -16.81
CA ARG A 18 -6.42 5.86 -17.95
C ARG A 18 -4.98 5.73 -17.49
N GLN A 19 -4.61 6.47 -16.45
CA GLN A 19 -3.28 6.38 -15.86
C GLN A 19 -3.05 5.00 -15.25
N ALA A 20 -4.06 4.41 -14.59
CA ALA A 20 -3.98 3.05 -14.08
C ALA A 20 -3.71 2.02 -15.21
N GLY A 21 -4.42 2.12 -16.32
CA GLY A 21 -4.16 1.28 -17.49
C GLY A 21 -2.75 1.43 -18.06
N ARG A 22 -2.21 2.66 -18.10
CA ARG A 22 -0.83 2.93 -18.54
C ARG A 22 0.21 2.39 -17.54
N CYS A 23 -0.05 2.50 -16.23
CA CYS A 23 0.79 1.90 -15.21
C CYS A 23 0.88 0.38 -15.38
N ARG A 24 -0.27 -0.30 -15.61
CA ARG A 24 -0.34 -1.75 -15.85
C ARG A 24 0.45 -2.21 -17.08
N GLN A 25 0.53 -1.38 -18.11
CA GLN A 25 1.22 -1.66 -19.37
C GLN A 25 2.67 -1.14 -19.41
N GLY A 26 3.03 -0.24 -18.50
CA GLY A 26 4.28 0.49 -18.55
C GLY A 26 4.84 0.80 -17.18
N VAL A 27 4.84 2.08 -16.83
CA VAL A 27 5.35 2.57 -15.55
C VAL A 27 4.68 3.91 -15.21
N ALA A 28 4.48 4.15 -13.92
CA ALA A 28 4.04 5.44 -13.39
C ALA A 28 4.87 5.84 -12.16
N LEU A 29 5.02 7.15 -11.96
CA LEU A 29 5.71 7.78 -10.83
C LEU A 29 4.66 8.39 -9.89
N PHE A 30 4.74 8.03 -8.61
CA PHE A 30 3.86 8.54 -7.56
C PHE A 30 4.68 9.22 -6.47
N ASP A 31 4.13 10.29 -5.91
CA ASP A 31 4.65 10.92 -4.69
C ASP A 31 3.94 10.34 -3.48
N PHE A 32 4.66 9.58 -2.65
CA PHE A 32 4.18 9.01 -1.39
C PHE A 32 4.77 9.71 -0.16
N SER A 33 5.32 10.92 -0.34
CA SER A 33 5.94 11.70 0.75
C SER A 33 4.93 12.19 1.81
N PHE A 34 3.63 11.88 1.65
CA PHE A 34 2.65 12.07 2.72
C PHE A 34 2.78 11.03 3.83
N MET A 35 3.47 9.92 3.59
CA MET A 35 3.70 8.89 4.60
C MET A 35 4.57 9.41 5.73
N SER A 36 4.22 9.01 6.94
CA SER A 36 5.01 9.26 8.12
C SER A 36 6.13 8.25 8.25
N VAL A 37 7.32 8.71 8.64
CA VAL A 37 8.52 7.88 8.82
C VAL A 37 9.09 8.08 10.20
N VAL A 38 9.26 6.97 10.93
CA VAL A 38 9.87 6.95 12.26
C VAL A 38 11.13 6.12 12.23
N ARG A 39 12.24 6.67 12.72
CA ARG A 39 13.45 5.89 12.99
C ARG A 39 13.44 5.42 14.43
N VAL A 40 13.63 4.13 14.62
CA VAL A 40 13.69 3.48 15.95
C VAL A 40 15.04 2.80 16.08
N SER A 41 15.81 3.18 17.11
CA SER A 41 17.19 2.71 17.30
C SER A 41 17.50 2.35 18.75
N GLY A 42 18.47 1.45 18.94
CA GLY A 42 18.93 0.96 20.23
C GLY A 42 18.56 -0.49 20.50
N ALA A 43 19.07 -1.03 21.60
CA ALA A 43 18.95 -2.46 21.93
C ALA A 43 17.49 -2.92 22.11
N GLY A 44 16.58 -2.04 22.49
CA GLY A 44 15.14 -2.34 22.67
C GLY A 44 14.28 -2.08 21.43
N SER A 45 14.86 -1.63 20.31
CA SER A 45 14.11 -1.19 19.12
C SER A 45 13.25 -2.31 18.51
N ALA A 46 13.80 -3.51 18.35
CA ALA A 46 13.07 -4.65 17.81
C ALA A 46 11.89 -5.05 18.73
N ALA A 47 12.11 -5.05 20.05
CA ALA A 47 11.05 -5.37 20.99
C ALA A 47 9.92 -4.33 20.98
N LEU A 48 10.29 -3.03 20.98
CA LEU A 48 9.31 -1.94 20.90
C LEU A 48 8.44 -2.04 19.65
N ILE A 49 9.06 -2.26 18.48
CA ILE A 49 8.29 -2.38 17.23
C ILE A 49 7.47 -3.66 17.24
N SER A 50 8.01 -4.81 17.71
CA SER A 50 7.26 -6.06 17.78
C SER A 50 6.01 -5.95 18.65
N ASP A 51 6.12 -5.28 19.80
CA ASP A 51 5.00 -5.00 20.68
C ASP A 51 3.94 -4.13 19.98
N TYR A 52 4.38 -3.11 19.23
CA TYR A 52 3.50 -2.20 18.52
C TYR A 52 2.72 -2.87 17.37
N VAL A 53 3.42 -3.65 16.55
CA VAL A 53 2.83 -4.33 15.39
C VAL A 53 2.30 -5.73 15.72
N GLN A 54 2.38 -6.16 16.99
CA GLN A 54 1.92 -7.47 17.46
C GLN A 54 2.48 -8.62 16.60
N ARG A 55 3.75 -8.47 16.18
CA ARG A 55 4.45 -9.43 15.34
C ARG A 55 5.96 -9.40 15.60
N ASP A 56 6.55 -10.58 15.83
CA ASP A 56 7.99 -10.68 16.05
C ASP A 56 8.78 -10.23 14.81
N ILE A 57 9.49 -9.10 14.92
CA ILE A 57 10.39 -8.60 13.89
C ILE A 57 11.88 -8.84 14.21
N SER A 58 12.19 -9.45 15.35
CA SER A 58 13.58 -9.63 15.82
C SER A 58 14.44 -10.44 14.85
N LYS A 59 13.82 -11.36 14.10
CA LYS A 59 14.50 -12.24 13.12
C LYS A 59 14.64 -11.62 11.73
N MET A 60 14.29 -10.36 11.54
CA MET A 60 14.52 -9.70 10.25
C MET A 60 16.02 -9.58 9.96
N SER A 61 16.40 -9.84 8.72
CA SER A 61 17.75 -9.55 8.24
C SER A 61 17.90 -8.08 7.88
N VAL A 62 19.09 -7.52 8.04
CA VAL A 62 19.44 -6.19 7.50
C VAL A 62 19.15 -6.16 6.00
N GLY A 63 18.60 -5.07 5.48
CA GLY A 63 18.13 -4.96 4.10
C GLY A 63 16.72 -5.54 3.86
N GLY A 64 16.11 -6.14 4.88
CA GLY A 64 14.75 -6.68 4.80
C GLY A 64 13.68 -5.65 5.10
N ILE A 65 12.52 -5.81 4.45
CA ILE A 65 11.29 -5.07 4.70
C ILE A 65 10.23 -6.06 5.18
N ARG A 66 9.37 -5.64 6.10
CA ARG A 66 8.23 -6.44 6.55
C ARG A 66 6.97 -5.61 6.60
N TYR A 67 5.92 -6.09 5.93
CA TYR A 67 4.58 -5.54 6.06
C TYR A 67 3.97 -6.02 7.37
N CYS A 68 3.41 -5.10 8.14
CA CYS A 68 2.84 -5.33 9.46
C CYS A 68 1.50 -4.62 9.59
N LEU A 69 0.72 -5.03 10.59
CA LEU A 69 -0.51 -4.38 10.99
C LEU A 69 -0.33 -3.83 12.41
N HIS A 70 -1.01 -2.72 12.69
CA HIS A 70 -1.25 -2.28 14.05
C HIS A 70 -2.72 -2.50 14.39
N ALA A 71 -2.99 -3.20 15.50
CA ALA A 71 -4.33 -3.42 16.00
C ALA A 71 -4.48 -2.85 17.42
N ASP A 72 -5.69 -2.39 17.74
CA ASP A 72 -6.03 -1.91 19.07
C ASP A 72 -6.19 -3.06 20.08
N PRO A 73 -6.39 -2.76 21.37
CA PRO A 73 -6.61 -3.80 22.40
C PRO A 73 -7.84 -4.68 22.15
N GLU A 74 -8.81 -4.23 21.36
CA GLU A 74 -9.97 -4.99 20.92
C GLU A 74 -9.70 -5.82 19.66
N HIS A 75 -8.42 -5.92 19.23
CA HIS A 75 -7.94 -6.63 18.04
C HIS A 75 -8.47 -6.09 16.71
N ARG A 76 -8.95 -4.85 16.67
CA ARG A 76 -9.36 -4.20 15.42
C ARG A 76 -8.16 -3.57 14.75
N VAL A 77 -7.97 -3.87 13.47
CA VAL A 77 -6.88 -3.28 12.69
C VAL A 77 -7.13 -1.79 12.50
N ARG A 78 -6.15 -0.97 12.85
CA ARG A 78 -6.19 0.49 12.76
C ARG A 78 -5.36 1.03 11.62
N SER A 79 -4.21 0.43 11.40
CA SER A 79 -3.29 0.82 10.33
C SER A 79 -2.48 -0.35 9.82
N ASP A 80 -1.90 -0.15 8.66
CA ASP A 80 -0.85 -0.98 8.10
C ASP A 80 0.43 -0.15 7.92
N LEU A 81 1.55 -0.83 8.02
CA LEU A 81 2.85 -0.17 7.97
C LEU A 81 3.93 -1.13 7.46
N THR A 82 5.04 -0.56 7.03
CA THR A 82 6.24 -1.33 6.67
C THR A 82 7.36 -1.05 7.66
N VAL A 83 8.05 -2.11 8.07
CA VAL A 83 9.23 -2.07 8.92
C VAL A 83 10.44 -2.41 8.07
N TRP A 84 11.42 -1.52 8.02
CA TRP A 84 12.65 -1.64 7.27
C TRP A 84 13.82 -1.80 8.23
N LYS A 85 14.54 -2.90 8.19
CA LYS A 85 15.72 -3.11 9.06
C LYS A 85 16.97 -2.58 8.38
N LEU A 86 17.47 -1.43 8.88
CA LEU A 86 18.61 -0.74 8.30
C LEU A 86 19.94 -1.32 8.78
N ASP A 87 20.00 -1.66 10.07
CA ASP A 87 21.17 -2.22 10.72
C ASP A 87 20.73 -3.00 11.97
N ASP A 88 21.65 -3.61 12.69
CA ASP A 88 21.33 -4.24 13.97
C ASP A 88 20.90 -3.19 14.99
N GLY A 89 19.66 -3.35 15.44
CA GLY A 89 19.01 -2.41 16.35
C GLY A 89 18.60 -1.08 15.70
N VAL A 90 18.58 -0.94 14.37
CA VAL A 90 18.15 0.26 13.66
C VAL A 90 17.07 -0.07 12.65
N PHE A 91 15.91 0.55 12.80
CA PHE A 91 14.74 0.33 11.94
C PHE A 91 14.13 1.66 11.50
N GLU A 92 13.48 1.65 10.35
CA GLU A 92 12.51 2.67 9.95
C GLU A 92 11.14 2.03 9.83
N VAL A 93 10.13 2.74 10.34
CA VAL A 93 8.72 2.35 10.25
C VAL A 93 8.02 3.41 9.41
N MET A 94 7.36 2.97 8.35
CA MET A 94 6.63 3.84 7.43
C MET A 94 5.15 3.50 7.48
N SER A 95 4.31 4.52 7.69
CA SER A 95 2.86 4.39 7.79
C SER A 95 2.14 5.52 7.05
N GLY A 96 1.00 5.20 6.44
CA GLY A 96 0.06 6.18 5.92
C GLY A 96 -0.72 6.92 7.03
N GLU A 97 -0.77 6.33 8.24
CA GLU A 97 -1.50 6.89 9.38
C GLU A 97 -0.54 7.64 10.33
N ALA A 98 -0.67 8.96 10.37
CA ALA A 98 0.22 9.80 11.18
C ALA A 98 0.09 9.56 12.70
N ALA A 99 -1.00 8.94 13.16
CA ALA A 99 -1.17 8.58 14.57
C ALA A 99 -0.18 7.50 15.02
N ASP A 100 0.31 6.65 14.11
CA ASP A 100 1.30 5.62 14.43
C ASP A 100 2.60 6.22 14.97
N VAL A 101 3.06 7.33 14.40
CA VAL A 101 4.25 8.07 14.87
C VAL A 101 4.08 8.49 16.32
N LYS A 102 2.96 9.12 16.65
CA LYS A 102 2.66 9.59 18.01
C LYS A 102 2.59 8.44 19.00
N SER A 103 1.98 7.33 18.58
CA SER A 103 1.83 6.13 19.39
C SER A 103 3.18 5.45 19.66
N LEU A 104 4.05 5.32 18.67
CA LEU A 104 5.40 4.76 18.84
C LEU A 104 6.26 5.63 19.76
N VAL A 105 6.22 6.96 19.60
CA VAL A 105 6.91 7.90 20.50
C VAL A 105 6.41 7.74 21.93
N ALA A 106 5.10 7.65 22.14
CA ALA A 106 4.52 7.50 23.48
C ALA A 106 4.91 6.18 24.17
N GLN A 107 5.08 5.11 23.38
CA GLN A 107 5.45 3.78 23.89
C GLN A 107 6.96 3.60 24.10
N SER A 108 7.79 4.56 23.69
CA SER A 108 9.26 4.42 23.67
C SER A 108 9.88 4.25 25.07
N THR A 109 9.27 4.71 26.14
CA THR A 109 9.60 4.50 27.59
C THR A 109 11.07 4.19 27.90
N GLY A 110 12.04 4.79 27.20
CA GLY A 110 13.49 4.57 27.41
C GLY A 110 14.05 3.24 26.88
N ARG A 111 13.24 2.39 26.25
CA ARG A 111 13.71 1.12 25.65
C ARG A 111 14.51 1.34 24.38
N ALA A 112 14.16 2.36 23.60
CA ALA A 112 14.78 2.71 22.34
C ALA A 112 14.67 4.22 22.12
N THR A 113 15.50 4.76 21.22
CA THR A 113 15.34 6.11 20.71
C THR A 113 14.35 6.06 19.55
N VAL A 114 13.33 6.90 19.61
CA VAL A 114 12.29 7.03 18.57
C VAL A 114 12.33 8.45 18.03
N GLU A 115 12.60 8.59 16.75
CA GLU A 115 12.74 9.88 16.07
C GLU A 115 11.76 9.98 14.91
N ASP A 116 10.90 10.98 14.90
CA ASP A 116 10.08 11.33 13.74
C ASP A 116 10.95 12.02 12.69
N ILE A 117 11.15 11.36 11.55
CA ILE A 117 11.95 11.87 10.43
C ILE A 117 11.07 12.20 9.21
N SER A 118 9.75 12.21 9.37
CA SER A 118 8.81 12.45 8.26
C SER A 118 9.10 13.75 7.50
N ALA A 119 9.41 14.83 8.23
CA ALA A 119 9.68 16.12 7.62
C ALA A 119 11.01 16.19 6.84
N ARG A 120 11.90 15.21 7.04
CA ARG A 120 13.22 15.12 6.37
C ARG A 120 13.27 14.04 5.30
N THR A 121 12.14 13.40 5.00
CA THR A 121 12.08 12.25 4.11
C THR A 121 11.13 12.52 2.96
N ALA A 122 11.57 12.27 1.72
CA ALA A 122 10.70 12.16 0.56
C ALA A 122 10.63 10.70 0.12
N ILE A 123 9.44 10.27 -0.32
CA ILE A 123 9.18 8.90 -0.77
C ILE A 123 8.52 8.95 -2.13
N PHE A 124 9.17 8.36 -3.13
CA PHE A 124 8.62 8.24 -4.48
C PHE A 124 8.41 6.78 -4.84
N ALA A 125 7.29 6.46 -5.48
CA ALA A 125 7.03 5.11 -5.94
C ALA A 125 7.07 5.06 -7.48
N VAL A 126 7.89 4.17 -8.02
CA VAL A 126 7.99 3.87 -9.46
C VAL A 126 7.39 2.48 -9.67
N GLN A 127 6.18 2.43 -10.22
CA GLN A 127 5.36 1.23 -10.25
C GLN A 127 4.98 0.86 -11.69
N GLY A 128 5.01 -0.43 -11.99
CA GLY A 128 4.65 -0.99 -13.29
C GLY A 128 5.71 -1.94 -13.86
N PRO A 129 5.39 -2.74 -14.89
CA PRO A 129 6.29 -3.76 -15.43
C PRO A 129 7.61 -3.18 -15.98
N LEU A 130 7.64 -1.92 -16.40
CA LEU A 130 8.84 -1.25 -16.93
C LEU A 130 9.62 -0.46 -15.85
N SER A 131 9.25 -0.52 -14.57
CA SER A 131 9.88 0.28 -13.52
C SER A 131 11.41 0.08 -13.45
N LEU A 132 11.91 -1.16 -13.46
CA LEU A 132 13.36 -1.41 -13.47
C LEU A 132 14.03 -0.81 -14.71
N ALA A 133 13.48 -1.03 -15.90
CA ALA A 133 14.05 -0.52 -17.14
C ALA A 133 14.14 1.00 -17.19
N ARG A 134 13.27 1.69 -16.44
CA ARG A 134 13.25 3.16 -16.37
C ARG A 134 14.22 3.75 -15.37
N ILE A 135 14.41 3.10 -14.21
CA ILE A 135 15.29 3.66 -13.17
C ILE A 135 16.73 3.15 -13.25
N LEU A 136 16.95 1.91 -13.70
CA LEU A 136 18.27 1.28 -13.73
C LEU A 136 19.33 2.07 -14.51
N PRO A 137 19.04 2.69 -15.67
CA PRO A 137 20.02 3.50 -16.40
C PRO A 137 20.52 4.74 -15.63
N ALA A 138 19.74 5.21 -14.65
CA ALA A 138 20.09 6.35 -13.82
C ALA A 138 20.81 5.95 -12.51
N CYS A 139 20.90 4.65 -12.22
CA CYS A 139 21.60 4.12 -11.04
C CYS A 139 23.08 3.88 -11.34
N GLU A 140 23.93 4.20 -10.36
CA GLU A 140 25.38 3.91 -10.48
C GLU A 140 25.65 2.40 -10.34
N GLU A 141 24.83 1.68 -9.56
CA GLU A 141 24.96 0.25 -9.31
C GLU A 141 23.80 -0.54 -9.93
N ARG A 142 24.06 -1.81 -10.27
CA ARG A 142 23.05 -2.72 -10.82
C ARG A 142 22.38 -3.63 -9.78
N SER A 143 22.50 -3.33 -8.51
CA SER A 143 21.96 -4.13 -7.40
C SER A 143 20.44 -4.34 -7.48
N LEU A 144 19.70 -3.38 -8.08
CA LEU A 144 18.26 -3.45 -8.25
C LEU A 144 17.78 -4.65 -9.09
N GLU A 145 18.59 -5.14 -10.03
CA GLU A 145 18.23 -6.30 -10.88
C GLU A 145 18.01 -7.58 -10.08
N ARG A 146 18.71 -7.70 -8.95
CA ARG A 146 18.68 -8.89 -8.08
C ARG A 146 17.94 -8.63 -6.76
N LEU A 147 17.43 -7.42 -6.56
CA LEU A 147 16.74 -7.08 -5.33
C LEU A 147 15.47 -7.93 -5.17
N ARG A 148 15.36 -8.60 -4.02
CA ARG A 148 14.22 -9.46 -3.71
C ARG A 148 13.00 -8.62 -3.34
N TYR A 149 11.83 -9.15 -3.60
CA TYR A 149 10.58 -8.55 -3.13
C TYR A 149 10.59 -8.46 -1.59
N PHE A 150 10.17 -7.31 -1.05
CA PHE A 150 10.30 -6.94 0.36
C PHE A 150 11.75 -6.92 0.88
N SER A 151 12.67 -6.42 0.05
CA SER A 151 14.03 -6.06 0.45
C SER A 151 14.37 -4.68 -0.10
N PHE A 152 15.40 -4.05 0.44
CA PHE A 152 15.94 -2.79 -0.05
C PHE A 152 17.46 -2.84 -0.20
N CYS A 153 17.99 -1.89 -0.94
CA CYS A 153 19.42 -1.57 -0.98
C CYS A 153 19.59 -0.05 -1.09
N ASP A 154 20.75 0.42 -0.65
CA ASP A 154 21.15 1.81 -0.84
C ASP A 154 21.92 1.90 -2.17
N VAL A 155 21.53 2.84 -3.01
CA VAL A 155 22.15 3.10 -4.32
C VAL A 155 22.17 4.59 -4.59
N LYS A 156 23.00 5.02 -5.54
CA LYS A 156 22.88 6.37 -6.10
C LYS A 156 22.09 6.32 -7.41
N ILE A 157 21.07 7.19 -7.50
CA ILE A 157 20.23 7.40 -8.68
C ILE A 157 20.24 8.87 -9.06
N HIS A 158 20.59 9.20 -10.29
CA HIS A 158 20.84 10.57 -10.73
C HIS A 158 21.82 11.33 -9.82
N GLY A 159 22.80 10.65 -9.22
CA GLY A 159 23.77 11.20 -8.26
C GLY A 159 23.23 11.37 -6.83
N VAL A 160 21.93 11.15 -6.59
CA VAL A 160 21.28 11.24 -5.27
C VAL A 160 21.40 9.91 -4.53
N SER A 161 21.78 9.94 -3.25
CA SER A 161 21.75 8.76 -2.39
C SER A 161 20.31 8.39 -2.04
N ALA A 162 19.88 7.20 -2.42
CA ALA A 162 18.52 6.71 -2.22
C ALA A 162 18.53 5.32 -1.61
N ARG A 163 17.63 5.05 -0.68
CA ARG A 163 17.27 3.71 -0.26
C ARG A 163 16.11 3.24 -1.12
N ILE A 164 16.32 2.18 -1.88
CA ILE A 164 15.32 1.69 -2.84
C ILE A 164 14.81 0.33 -2.38
N GLY A 165 13.55 0.26 -2.02
CA GLY A 165 12.84 -0.95 -1.66
C GLY A 165 12.07 -1.53 -2.84
N ARG A 166 12.08 -2.86 -2.99
CA ARG A 166 11.24 -3.56 -3.96
C ARG A 166 9.90 -3.93 -3.33
N LEU A 167 8.98 -3.02 -3.40
CA LEU A 167 7.59 -3.14 -2.93
C LEU A 167 6.72 -2.12 -3.64
N GLY A 168 5.43 -2.08 -3.30
CA GLY A 168 4.51 -1.04 -3.78
C GLY A 168 3.06 -1.32 -3.43
N TYR A 169 2.22 -0.32 -3.63
CA TYR A 169 0.80 -0.29 -3.26
C TYR A 169 -0.14 -0.44 -4.46
N THR A 170 0.37 -0.91 -5.59
CA THR A 170 -0.38 -1.00 -6.87
C THR A 170 -0.71 -2.41 -7.33
N GLY A 171 -0.13 -3.41 -6.67
CA GLY A 171 -0.15 -4.79 -7.14
C GLY A 171 0.79 -5.06 -8.32
N GLU A 172 1.39 -4.02 -8.91
CA GLU A 172 2.45 -4.16 -9.90
C GLU A 172 3.81 -4.36 -9.24
N ARG A 173 4.76 -4.88 -10.03
CA ARG A 173 6.18 -4.80 -9.64
C ARG A 173 6.63 -3.36 -9.68
N GLY A 174 7.54 -3.01 -8.77
CA GLY A 174 8.02 -1.64 -8.68
C GLY A 174 8.94 -1.42 -7.50
N PHE A 175 9.23 -0.16 -7.26
CA PHE A 175 10.15 0.29 -6.24
C PHE A 175 9.57 1.49 -5.50
N GLU A 176 9.94 1.60 -4.24
CA GLU A 176 9.80 2.82 -3.44
C GLU A 176 11.19 3.37 -3.13
N LEU A 177 11.39 4.64 -3.46
CA LEU A 177 12.62 5.37 -3.30
C LEU A 177 12.49 6.30 -2.10
N VAL A 178 13.32 6.09 -1.09
CA VAL A 178 13.37 6.90 0.14
C VAL A 178 14.62 7.75 0.08
N VAL A 179 14.45 9.07 0.10
CA VAL A 179 15.55 10.03 -0.04
C VAL A 179 15.43 11.14 1.00
N ASP A 180 16.51 11.87 1.23
CA ASP A 180 16.46 13.11 2.00
C ASP A 180 15.55 14.13 1.29
N ILE A 181 14.81 14.90 2.08
CA ILE A 181 13.88 15.90 1.55
C ILE A 181 14.57 16.98 0.72
N ASP A 182 15.84 17.29 1.05
CA ASP A 182 16.63 18.31 0.35
C ASP A 182 16.97 17.88 -1.09
N ASP A 183 17.11 16.57 -1.32
CA ASP A 183 17.33 15.97 -2.64
C ASP A 183 16.02 15.66 -3.37
N GLY A 184 14.90 15.67 -2.65
CA GLY A 184 13.60 15.18 -3.14
C GLY A 184 13.11 15.88 -4.38
N GLN A 185 13.18 17.22 -4.43
CA GLN A 185 12.72 17.98 -5.59
C GLN A 185 13.54 17.66 -6.83
N TYR A 186 14.86 17.64 -6.72
CA TYR A 186 15.76 17.35 -7.82
C TYR A 186 15.50 15.94 -8.40
N LEU A 187 15.40 14.93 -7.51
CA LEU A 187 15.14 13.56 -7.96
C LEU A 187 13.76 13.43 -8.61
N TRP A 188 12.74 14.07 -8.06
CA TRP A 188 11.40 14.09 -8.63
C TRP A 188 11.39 14.66 -10.05
N GLU A 189 12.03 15.80 -10.25
CA GLU A 189 12.15 16.43 -11.56
C GLU A 189 12.89 15.54 -12.55
N ALA A 190 14.00 14.93 -12.14
CA ALA A 190 14.76 14.02 -13.00
C ALA A 190 13.97 12.77 -13.41
N LEU A 191 13.24 12.14 -12.49
CA LEU A 191 12.40 10.97 -12.76
C LEU A 191 11.20 11.31 -13.64
N SER A 192 10.55 12.44 -13.39
CA SER A 192 9.35 12.88 -14.14
C SER A 192 9.60 13.25 -15.59
N GLN A 193 10.86 13.43 -16.01
CA GLN A 193 11.20 13.63 -17.41
C GLN A 193 10.88 12.42 -18.29
N ASN A 194 11.00 11.21 -17.75
CA ASN A 194 10.91 9.96 -18.49
C ASN A 194 9.83 9.00 -17.97
N ILE A 195 9.17 9.34 -16.87
CA ILE A 195 8.12 8.53 -16.24
C ILE A 195 6.88 9.40 -16.05
N GLU A 196 5.74 8.91 -16.51
CA GLU A 196 4.46 9.62 -16.33
C GLU A 196 4.11 9.76 -14.85
N VAL A 197 3.87 10.99 -14.42
CA VAL A 197 3.43 11.28 -13.05
C VAL A 197 1.96 10.92 -12.91
N ALA A 198 1.65 10.14 -11.89
CA ALA A 198 0.29 9.73 -11.53
C ALA A 198 -0.07 10.18 -10.11
N GLY A 199 -1.32 10.56 -9.92
CA GLY A 199 -1.81 11.00 -8.62
C GLY A 199 -2.37 9.86 -7.76
N PHE A 200 -2.75 10.19 -6.51
CA PHE A 200 -3.31 9.24 -5.54
C PHE A 200 -4.58 8.55 -6.07
N ALA A 201 -5.42 9.27 -6.79
CA ALA A 201 -6.61 8.68 -7.39
C ALA A 201 -6.27 7.49 -8.30
N THR A 202 -5.14 7.57 -9.02
CA THR A 202 -4.64 6.46 -9.84
C THR A 202 -4.12 5.32 -8.97
N ALA A 203 -3.37 5.63 -7.90
CA ALA A 203 -2.92 4.62 -6.94
C ALA A 203 -4.11 3.91 -6.27
N ASP A 204 -5.19 4.67 -5.98
CA ASP A 204 -6.41 4.12 -5.39
C ASP A 204 -7.15 3.17 -6.34
N VAL A 205 -7.24 3.47 -7.65
CA VAL A 205 -7.74 2.51 -8.65
C VAL A 205 -6.89 1.23 -8.64
N LEU A 206 -5.57 1.37 -8.72
CA LEU A 206 -4.64 0.25 -8.79
C LEU A 206 -4.68 -0.63 -7.53
N ARG A 207 -4.76 -0.03 -6.32
CA ARG A 207 -4.82 -0.80 -5.08
C ARG A 207 -6.16 -1.55 -4.93
N ILE A 208 -7.28 -0.97 -5.39
CA ILE A 208 -8.60 -1.63 -5.40
C ILE A 208 -8.54 -2.87 -6.30
N GLU A 209 -7.99 -2.75 -7.49
CA GLU A 209 -7.76 -3.89 -8.39
C GLU A 209 -6.87 -4.97 -7.75
N ALA A 210 -5.84 -4.55 -7.00
CA ALA A 210 -4.94 -5.45 -6.28
C ALA A 210 -5.53 -5.98 -4.96
N GLY A 211 -6.72 -5.54 -4.58
CA GLY A 211 -7.38 -5.98 -3.34
C GLY A 211 -6.71 -5.47 -2.06
N PHE A 212 -5.93 -4.38 -2.12
CA PHE A 212 -5.24 -3.80 -0.98
C PHE A 212 -6.16 -2.85 -0.22
N SER A 213 -6.15 -3.00 1.09
CA SER A 213 -6.90 -2.15 2.01
C SER A 213 -6.23 -0.78 2.16
N LEU A 214 -7.04 0.24 2.48
CA LEU A 214 -6.58 1.57 2.85
C LEU A 214 -7.09 1.89 4.26
N PHE A 215 -6.22 2.42 5.11
CA PHE A 215 -6.49 2.62 6.54
C PHE A 215 -7.73 3.47 6.80
N CYS A 216 -7.96 4.52 6.03
CA CYS A 216 -9.13 5.40 6.16
C CYS A 216 -10.42 4.82 5.54
N ASN A 217 -10.36 3.71 4.81
CA ASN A 217 -11.50 3.08 4.16
C ASN A 217 -11.83 1.73 4.82
N GLU A 218 -11.08 0.67 4.48
CA GLU A 218 -11.39 -0.69 4.93
C GLU A 218 -11.16 -0.86 6.44
N PHE A 219 -10.10 -0.27 7.01
CA PHE A 219 -9.84 -0.42 8.44
C PHE A 219 -10.75 0.47 9.30
N SER A 220 -11.31 1.55 8.75
CA SER A 220 -12.23 2.44 9.48
C SER A 220 -13.51 1.75 9.97
N VAL A 221 -13.87 0.61 9.37
CA VAL A 221 -15.02 -0.21 9.79
C VAL A 221 -14.76 -0.92 11.12
N GLY A 222 -13.51 -1.02 11.57
CA GLY A 222 -13.13 -1.68 12.81
C GLY A 222 -13.09 -3.20 12.71
N ALA A 223 -12.67 -3.72 11.54
CA ALA A 223 -12.51 -5.13 11.30
C ALA A 223 -11.27 -5.70 11.98
N THR A 224 -11.31 -6.98 12.34
CA THR A 224 -10.17 -7.75 12.79
C THR A 224 -9.31 -8.19 11.62
N ALA A 225 -8.06 -8.62 11.88
CA ALA A 225 -7.19 -9.15 10.83
C ALA A 225 -7.80 -10.39 10.14
N LYS A 226 -8.58 -11.20 10.86
CA LYS A 226 -9.29 -12.35 10.31
C LYS A 226 -10.37 -11.93 9.31
N GLU A 227 -11.20 -10.97 9.67
CA GLU A 227 -12.26 -10.40 8.82
C GLU A 227 -11.70 -9.72 7.57
N LEU A 228 -10.50 -9.14 7.68
CA LEU A 228 -9.74 -8.57 6.56
C LEU A 228 -9.07 -9.64 5.67
N GLY A 229 -9.01 -10.93 6.11
CA GLY A 229 -8.21 -11.97 5.46
C GLY A 229 -6.70 -11.74 5.57
N MET A 230 -6.26 -11.10 6.65
CA MET A 230 -4.89 -10.63 6.88
C MET A 230 -4.22 -11.27 8.12
N SER A 231 -4.78 -12.33 8.70
CA SER A 231 -4.28 -13.02 9.90
C SER A 231 -2.79 -13.35 9.87
N ARG A 232 -2.27 -13.69 8.68
CA ARG A 232 -0.84 -14.03 8.50
C ARG A 232 0.13 -12.89 8.84
N PHE A 233 -0.36 -11.67 9.02
CA PHE A 233 0.46 -10.50 9.35
C PHE A 233 0.48 -10.17 10.85
N LEU A 234 -0.20 -10.95 11.68
CA LEU A 234 -0.13 -10.92 13.14
C LEU A 234 0.40 -12.26 13.67
N ASP A 235 0.92 -12.26 14.88
CA ASP A 235 1.20 -13.51 15.58
C ASP A 235 -0.12 -14.15 16.03
N SER A 236 -0.22 -15.49 15.92
CA SER A 236 -1.46 -16.25 16.12
C SER A 236 -2.12 -16.07 17.50
N THR A 237 -1.33 -15.63 18.49
CA THR A 237 -1.80 -15.37 19.88
C THR A 237 -2.60 -14.07 20.02
N VAL A 238 -2.52 -13.19 19.02
CA VAL A 238 -3.14 -11.86 19.03
C VAL A 238 -4.33 -11.75 18.07
N GLU A 239 -4.66 -12.83 17.38
CA GLU A 239 -5.76 -12.86 16.43
C GLU A 239 -7.11 -12.83 17.16
N GLY A 240 -7.90 -11.79 16.90
CA GLY A 240 -9.25 -11.68 17.45
C GLY A 240 -10.20 -12.74 16.91
N SER A 241 -11.27 -13.04 17.67
CA SER A 241 -12.28 -14.04 17.33
C SER A 241 -13.33 -13.59 16.31
N GLY A 242 -13.09 -12.48 15.58
CA GLY A 242 -14.07 -11.91 14.66
C GLY A 242 -14.40 -12.85 13.49
N ASP A 243 -15.69 -13.17 13.37
CA ASP A 243 -16.29 -13.95 12.28
C ASP A 243 -17.58 -13.27 11.77
N SER A 244 -17.81 -12.01 12.15
CA SER A 244 -19.06 -11.32 11.85
C SER A 244 -19.14 -10.83 10.40
N MET A 245 -17.99 -10.59 9.79
CA MET A 245 -17.87 -10.09 8.40
C MET A 245 -16.61 -10.59 7.71
N ALA A 246 -16.59 -10.50 6.39
CA ALA A 246 -15.42 -10.82 5.57
C ALA A 246 -15.24 -9.77 4.49
N LEU A 247 -14.01 -9.26 4.34
CA LEU A 247 -13.66 -8.33 3.28
C LEU A 247 -13.57 -9.08 1.94
N VAL A 248 -14.34 -8.61 0.97
CA VAL A 248 -14.39 -9.15 -0.39
C VAL A 248 -14.07 -8.09 -1.42
N CYS A 249 -13.68 -8.53 -2.63
CA CYS A 249 -13.72 -7.73 -3.82
C CYS A 249 -15.07 -7.96 -4.53
N PHE A 250 -15.68 -6.90 -5.07
CA PHE A 250 -16.92 -7.00 -5.80
C PHE A 250 -16.86 -6.24 -7.13
N SER A 251 -17.63 -6.65 -8.10
CA SER A 251 -17.98 -5.86 -9.28
C SER A 251 -19.45 -5.51 -9.23
N ALA A 252 -19.82 -4.37 -9.81
CA ALA A 252 -21.19 -3.87 -9.78
C ALA A 252 -21.48 -2.97 -10.99
N THR A 253 -22.75 -2.66 -11.20
CA THR A 253 -23.19 -1.49 -11.96
C THR A 253 -23.45 -0.33 -11.00
N ALA A 254 -23.31 0.90 -11.48
CA ALA A 254 -23.63 2.09 -10.71
C ALA A 254 -24.41 3.07 -11.59
N LYS A 255 -25.37 3.79 -10.99
CA LYS A 255 -26.16 4.84 -11.68
C LYS A 255 -25.26 5.94 -12.27
N GLN A 256 -24.17 6.26 -11.58
CA GLN A 256 -23.10 7.10 -12.08
C GLN A 256 -21.80 6.33 -11.94
N LYS A 257 -21.03 6.23 -13.04
CA LYS A 257 -19.70 5.58 -13.00
C LYS A 257 -18.80 6.36 -12.05
N PRO A 258 -18.44 5.82 -10.87
CA PRO A 258 -17.56 6.52 -9.96
C PRO A 258 -16.16 6.52 -10.57
N VAL A 259 -15.50 7.67 -10.59
CA VAL A 259 -14.05 7.73 -10.79
C VAL A 259 -13.40 7.10 -9.57
N LEU A 260 -13.79 7.57 -8.39
CA LEU A 260 -13.53 6.98 -7.07
C LEU A 260 -14.74 7.17 -6.20
N TRP A 261 -15.05 6.16 -5.41
CA TRP A 261 -16.10 6.22 -4.39
C TRP A 261 -15.54 5.71 -3.06
N GLN A 262 -15.85 6.42 -2.01
CA GLN A 262 -15.51 6.06 -0.64
C GLN A 262 -16.78 6.12 0.21
N ARG A 263 -16.86 5.20 1.20
CA ARG A 263 -17.99 5.19 2.12
C ARG A 263 -18.06 6.52 2.89
N PRO A 264 -19.26 7.15 2.97
CA PRO A 264 -19.43 8.31 3.84
C PRO A 264 -19.13 7.97 5.30
N PRO A 265 -18.38 8.83 6.03
CA PRO A 265 -17.97 8.54 7.42
C PRO A 265 -19.13 8.38 8.41
N ASP A 266 -20.27 9.02 8.13
CA ASP A 266 -21.51 8.99 8.93
C ASP A 266 -22.43 7.82 8.58
N ALA A 267 -22.12 7.06 7.54
CA ALA A 267 -22.90 5.89 7.17
C ALA A 267 -22.73 4.77 8.20
N THR A 268 -23.84 4.24 8.72
CA THR A 268 -23.82 3.18 9.71
C THR A 268 -23.13 1.92 9.19
N ALA A 269 -22.28 1.30 10.01
CA ALA A 269 -21.54 0.10 9.67
C ALA A 269 -22.28 -1.21 10.03
N ASN A 270 -23.60 -1.14 10.26
CA ASN A 270 -24.39 -2.33 10.55
C ASN A 270 -24.55 -3.17 9.29
N LEU A 271 -23.96 -4.36 9.28
CA LEU A 271 -24.01 -5.30 8.18
C LEU A 271 -25.03 -6.40 8.48
N ARG A 272 -25.96 -6.64 7.55
CA ARG A 272 -26.95 -7.73 7.63
C ARG A 272 -26.64 -8.80 6.58
N GLN A 273 -27.20 -9.97 6.79
CA GLN A 273 -27.13 -11.02 5.79
C GLN A 273 -27.74 -10.57 4.46
N GLY A 274 -27.04 -10.81 3.34
CA GLY A 274 -27.45 -10.38 2.01
C GLY A 274 -27.12 -8.94 1.66
N GLU A 275 -26.47 -8.19 2.57
CA GLU A 275 -25.99 -6.84 2.32
C GLU A 275 -24.49 -6.80 2.01
N LEU A 276 -24.09 -5.81 1.21
CA LEU A 276 -22.71 -5.42 0.99
C LEU A 276 -22.44 -4.08 1.70
N LEU A 277 -21.52 -4.07 2.64
CA LEU A 277 -20.96 -2.86 3.21
C LEU A 277 -19.79 -2.40 2.34
N ALA A 278 -20.06 -1.71 1.23
CA ALA A 278 -19.00 -1.17 0.39
C ALA A 278 -18.17 -0.13 1.16
N THR A 279 -16.84 -0.20 1.02
CA THR A 279 -15.88 0.72 1.65
C THR A 279 -15.19 1.60 0.64
N SER A 280 -14.84 1.06 -0.52
CA SER A 280 -14.25 1.79 -1.64
C SER A 280 -14.64 1.16 -2.96
N ALA A 281 -14.74 1.99 -4.01
CA ALA A 281 -14.98 1.52 -5.37
C ALA A 281 -14.44 2.50 -6.41
N CYS A 282 -14.15 1.98 -7.60
CA CYS A 282 -13.72 2.77 -8.76
C CYS A 282 -14.25 2.14 -10.05
N PHE A 283 -14.20 2.89 -11.14
CA PHE A 283 -14.29 2.26 -12.45
C PHE A 283 -12.92 1.66 -12.80
N SER A 284 -12.85 0.33 -12.86
CA SER A 284 -11.62 -0.39 -13.22
C SER A 284 -11.53 -0.56 -14.74
N PRO A 285 -10.48 -0.07 -15.39
CA PRO A 285 -10.24 -0.33 -16.80
C PRO A 285 -9.96 -1.82 -17.07
N LEU A 286 -9.39 -2.51 -16.08
CA LEU A 286 -9.09 -3.95 -16.17
C LEU A 286 -10.36 -4.79 -16.14
N ALA A 287 -11.30 -4.45 -15.27
CA ALA A 287 -12.59 -5.15 -15.16
C ALA A 287 -13.61 -4.69 -16.22
N GLY A 288 -13.44 -3.51 -16.81
CA GLY A 288 -14.41 -2.87 -17.69
C GLY A 288 -15.71 -2.47 -16.99
N SER A 289 -15.73 -2.49 -15.65
CA SER A 289 -16.89 -2.25 -14.79
C SER A 289 -16.51 -1.56 -13.50
N VAL A 290 -17.48 -1.25 -12.65
CA VAL A 290 -17.19 -0.86 -11.27
C VAL A 290 -16.59 -2.05 -10.54
N LEU A 291 -15.47 -1.82 -9.87
CA LEU A 291 -14.79 -2.74 -8.98
C LEU A 291 -14.64 -2.07 -7.62
N GLY A 292 -14.80 -2.84 -6.54
CA GLY A 292 -14.72 -2.28 -5.20
C GLY A 292 -14.31 -3.30 -4.15
N LEU A 293 -14.06 -2.78 -2.94
CA LEU A 293 -13.85 -3.54 -1.72
C LEU A 293 -15.00 -3.25 -0.76
N GLY A 294 -15.40 -4.27 0.00
CA GLY A 294 -16.47 -4.14 0.97
C GLY A 294 -16.62 -5.40 1.80
N TYR A 295 -17.44 -5.32 2.84
CA TYR A 295 -17.67 -6.43 3.75
C TYR A 295 -19.02 -7.07 3.48
N VAL A 296 -19.06 -8.38 3.66
CA VAL A 296 -20.28 -9.21 3.65
C VAL A 296 -20.28 -10.11 4.88
N VAL A 297 -21.46 -10.58 5.29
CA VAL A 297 -21.57 -11.69 6.24
C VAL A 297 -21.03 -12.96 5.56
N PRO A 298 -20.13 -13.75 6.20
CA PRO A 298 -19.43 -14.88 5.54
C PRO A 298 -20.34 -15.87 4.82
N GLN A 299 -21.53 -16.14 5.35
CA GLN A 299 -22.52 -17.05 4.72
C GLN A 299 -23.04 -16.56 3.36
N ALA A 300 -22.89 -15.27 3.06
CA ALA A 300 -23.28 -14.72 1.76
C ALA A 300 -22.27 -15.04 0.64
N ILE A 301 -21.06 -15.45 0.98
CA ILE A 301 -20.02 -15.80 0.00
C ILE A 301 -20.37 -17.09 -0.74
N ASP A 302 -20.92 -18.07 -0.01
CA ASP A 302 -21.27 -19.40 -0.55
C ASP A 302 -22.69 -19.43 -1.17
N ALA A 303 -23.53 -18.48 -0.79
CA ALA A 303 -24.86 -18.35 -1.35
C ALA A 303 -24.78 -17.47 -2.60
N MET A 304 -25.17 -17.99 -3.77
CA MET A 304 -25.38 -17.21 -5.01
C MET A 304 -26.56 -16.22 -4.88
N SER A 305 -26.71 -15.58 -3.72
CA SER A 305 -27.76 -14.61 -3.43
C SER A 305 -27.37 -13.23 -3.97
N SER A 306 -28.32 -12.53 -4.54
CA SER A 306 -28.16 -11.13 -4.95
C SER A 306 -27.85 -10.28 -3.71
N LEU A 307 -26.64 -9.70 -3.67
CA LEU A 307 -26.27 -8.75 -2.64
C LEU A 307 -26.92 -7.40 -2.90
N VAL A 308 -27.29 -6.71 -1.82
CA VAL A 308 -27.87 -5.38 -1.86
C VAL A 308 -26.90 -4.39 -1.21
N ASP A 309 -26.66 -3.26 -1.85
CA ASP A 309 -26.00 -2.12 -1.23
C ASP A 309 -27.04 -1.27 -0.48
N PRO A 310 -27.01 -1.18 0.87
CA PRO A 310 -27.97 -0.41 1.64
C PRO A 310 -27.98 1.10 1.33
N LEU A 311 -26.88 1.61 0.77
CA LEU A 311 -26.77 3.00 0.34
C LEU A 311 -27.36 3.23 -1.06
N GLY A 312 -27.69 2.16 -1.80
CA GLY A 312 -28.26 2.23 -3.14
C GLY A 312 -27.33 2.82 -4.21
N CYS A 313 -26.03 2.80 -3.98
CA CYS A 313 -25.01 3.29 -4.91
C CYS A 313 -24.69 2.27 -5.99
N PHE A 314 -24.80 0.96 -5.68
CA PHE A 314 -24.40 -0.16 -6.52
C PHE A 314 -25.55 -1.13 -6.76
N GLU A 315 -25.62 -1.63 -7.99
CA GLU A 315 -26.59 -2.63 -8.47
C GLU A 315 -25.85 -3.80 -9.11
N ASP A 316 -26.48 -4.94 -9.31
CA ASP A 316 -25.91 -6.15 -9.95
C ASP A 316 -24.59 -6.59 -9.31
N ILE A 317 -24.56 -6.58 -7.99
CA ILE A 317 -23.34 -6.84 -7.20
C ILE A 317 -22.94 -8.31 -7.35
N THR A 318 -21.69 -8.53 -7.73
CA THR A 318 -21.10 -9.88 -7.85
C THR A 318 -19.76 -9.92 -7.10
N ILE A 319 -19.60 -10.89 -6.20
CA ILE A 319 -18.32 -11.13 -5.51
C ILE A 319 -17.28 -11.61 -6.54
N ARG A 320 -16.07 -11.08 -6.43
CA ARG A 320 -14.91 -11.40 -7.25
C ARG A 320 -13.78 -11.94 -6.39
N SER A 321 -12.80 -12.60 -7.03
CA SER A 321 -11.57 -12.99 -6.34
C SER A 321 -10.85 -11.75 -5.78
N ARG A 322 -10.28 -11.90 -4.60
CA ARG A 322 -9.44 -10.87 -3.98
C ARG A 322 -8.04 -11.42 -3.75
N PRO A 323 -7.03 -10.85 -4.41
CA PRO A 323 -7.08 -9.72 -5.36
C PRO A 323 -7.81 -10.07 -6.66
N PHE A 324 -8.34 -9.05 -7.34
CA PHE A 324 -8.88 -9.18 -8.69
C PHE A 324 -7.74 -9.23 -9.72
N PHE A 325 -6.77 -8.29 -9.60
CA PHE A 325 -5.55 -8.27 -10.39
C PHE A 325 -4.51 -9.19 -9.78
N ASP A 326 -3.88 -10.03 -10.62
CA ASP A 326 -2.77 -10.92 -10.26
C ASP A 326 -3.01 -11.75 -8.98
N PRO A 327 -4.09 -12.56 -8.91
CA PRO A 327 -4.45 -13.31 -7.70
C PRO A 327 -3.34 -14.27 -7.23
N GLU A 328 -2.50 -14.74 -8.14
CA GLU A 328 -1.36 -15.62 -7.85
C GLU A 328 -0.07 -14.86 -7.53
N LYS A 329 -0.11 -13.52 -7.56
CA LYS A 329 1.05 -12.62 -7.32
C LYS A 329 2.26 -12.90 -8.23
N LYS A 330 2.02 -13.40 -9.42
CA LYS A 330 3.07 -13.70 -10.41
C LYS A 330 3.82 -12.45 -10.88
N SER A 331 3.11 -11.33 -10.97
CA SER A 331 3.69 -10.05 -11.36
C SER A 331 4.73 -9.59 -10.35
N VAL A 332 4.34 -9.41 -9.09
CA VAL A 332 5.22 -8.85 -8.05
C VAL A 332 6.34 -9.79 -7.61
N LEU A 333 6.09 -11.11 -7.59
CA LEU A 333 7.06 -12.13 -7.17
C LEU A 333 7.97 -12.58 -8.31
N GLY A 334 7.56 -12.38 -9.56
CA GLY A 334 8.32 -12.80 -10.74
C GLY A 334 9.64 -12.03 -10.91
N GLY A 335 10.55 -12.63 -11.69
CA GLY A 335 11.74 -11.94 -12.16
C GLY A 335 11.40 -10.81 -13.14
N TRP A 336 12.37 -9.97 -13.42
CA TRP A 336 12.24 -8.96 -14.48
C TRP A 336 12.33 -9.64 -15.84
N ASP A 337 11.43 -9.30 -16.76
CA ASP A 337 11.43 -9.84 -18.11
C ASP A 337 12.62 -9.25 -18.89
N PRO A 338 13.57 -10.07 -19.38
CA PRO A 338 14.68 -9.58 -20.17
C PRO A 338 14.27 -8.85 -21.45
N GLN A 339 13.11 -9.22 -22.03
CA GLN A 339 12.60 -8.58 -23.25
C GLN A 339 12.03 -7.18 -22.99
N LEU A 340 11.61 -6.90 -21.75
CA LEU A 340 11.16 -5.58 -21.32
C LEU A 340 12.34 -4.72 -20.82
N ASN A 341 13.56 -5.26 -20.79
CA ASN A 341 14.77 -4.52 -20.44
C ASN A 341 15.64 -4.35 -21.71
N PRO A 342 15.50 -3.23 -22.46
CA PRO A 342 16.20 -3.03 -23.73
C PRO A 342 17.73 -2.97 -23.61
N MET A 343 18.28 -2.96 -22.38
CA MET A 343 19.72 -2.95 -22.10
C MET A 343 20.29 -4.33 -21.78
N ALA A 344 19.47 -5.40 -21.74
CA ALA A 344 19.96 -6.76 -21.46
C ALA A 344 20.55 -7.47 -22.70
N SER A 345 20.61 -6.79 -23.85
CA SER A 345 21.10 -7.35 -25.14
C SER A 345 22.42 -6.75 -25.60
N THR A 346 23.22 -6.15 -24.73
CA THR A 346 24.57 -5.69 -25.07
C THR A 346 25.61 -6.27 -24.13
#